data_38ff02579e3ed71e650ab44d60146e45
#
_entry.id   38ff02579e3ed71e650ab44d60146e45
#
_cell.length_a   1.000
_cell.length_b   1.000
_cell.length_c   1.000
_cell.angle_alpha   90.00
_cell.angle_beta   90.00
_cell.angle_gamma   90.00
#
_symmetry.space_group_name_H-M   'P 1'
#
loop_
_entity.id
_entity.type
_entity.pdbx_description
1 polymer ?
#
loop_
_entity_poly.entity_id
_entity_poly.type
_entity_poly.pdbx_seq_one_letter_code
_entity_poly.pdbx_strand_id
1 'polypeptide(L)'
;MESIAKPIYVEIVIRAPMEALWAATQDPAQHQRWDLRFTAIEYLHRGESDAAQTFLYTTRMGGMRISGEGETTTTQNATDGSRVSALRFWSADPKSLIEKGSGYWKYTPVEGGIRFVTWYDYTVRFGTAGRFVDRLVFRRLLGWATAWSFDRLRLWLEDGTLPEASWRAAITRHSGAPSASRCLRKPGLAL
;
A
#
# COMPACT_ATOMS: atom_id res chain seq x y z
N MET A 1 25.00 -17.04 -5.39
CA MET A 1 24.58 -15.66 -5.08
C MET A 1 23.08 -15.57 -5.26
N GLU A 2 22.32 -15.59 -4.18
CA GLU A 2 20.86 -15.47 -4.26
C GLU A 2 20.51 -14.04 -4.69
N SER A 3 19.92 -13.90 -5.86
CA SER A 3 19.42 -12.61 -6.32
C SER A 3 18.25 -12.21 -5.43
N ILE A 4 18.51 -11.35 -4.45
CA ILE A 4 17.48 -10.74 -3.62
C ILE A 4 16.51 -10.02 -4.55
N ALA A 5 15.25 -10.38 -4.48
CA ALA A 5 14.21 -9.73 -5.28
C ALA A 5 14.16 -8.23 -4.91
N LYS A 6 14.02 -7.36 -5.92
CA LYS A 6 13.98 -5.91 -5.64
C LYS A 6 12.72 -5.56 -4.86
N PRO A 7 12.83 -4.70 -3.84
CA PRO A 7 11.66 -4.18 -3.12
C PRO A 7 10.64 -3.53 -4.06
N ILE A 8 9.40 -3.52 -3.64
CA ILE A 8 8.35 -2.77 -4.33
C ILE A 8 8.42 -1.32 -3.89
N TYR A 9 8.52 -0.42 -4.85
CA TYR A 9 8.51 1.02 -4.68
C TYR A 9 7.38 1.63 -5.49
N VAL A 10 6.58 2.48 -4.86
CA VAL A 10 5.54 3.28 -5.52
C VAL A 10 5.53 4.67 -4.91
N GLU A 11 5.46 5.69 -5.76
CA GLU A 11 5.42 7.10 -5.39
C GLU A 11 4.41 7.86 -6.23
N ILE A 12 3.69 8.78 -5.60
CA ILE A 12 2.80 9.74 -6.24
C ILE A 12 2.77 11.05 -5.45
N VAL A 13 2.52 12.18 -6.11
CA VAL A 13 2.22 13.45 -5.44
C VAL A 13 0.70 13.62 -5.39
N ILE A 14 0.17 13.95 -4.20
CA ILE A 14 -1.27 14.13 -3.93
C ILE A 14 -1.48 15.56 -3.41
N ARG A 15 -2.33 16.33 -4.08
CA ARG A 15 -2.69 17.70 -3.70
C ARG A 15 -3.80 17.70 -2.66
N ALA A 16 -3.43 17.31 -1.43
CA ALA A 16 -4.33 17.26 -0.29
C ALA A 16 -3.60 17.72 0.98
N PRO A 17 -4.33 18.16 2.03
CA PRO A 17 -3.73 18.41 3.34
C PRO A 17 -3.11 17.13 3.91
N MET A 18 -1.98 17.28 4.63
CA MET A 18 -1.30 16.16 5.29
C MET A 18 -2.24 15.34 6.17
N GLU A 19 -3.11 16.00 6.95
CA GLU A 19 -4.03 15.34 7.87
C GLU A 19 -5.07 14.49 7.12
N ALA A 20 -5.55 14.95 5.97
CA ALA A 20 -6.51 14.21 5.15
C ALA A 20 -5.86 12.94 4.57
N LEU A 21 -4.64 13.07 4.02
CA LEU A 21 -3.90 11.92 3.50
C LEU A 21 -3.53 10.94 4.62
N TRP A 22 -3.09 11.46 5.78
CA TRP A 22 -2.79 10.65 6.96
C TRP A 22 -4.00 9.86 7.44
N ALA A 23 -5.14 10.53 7.64
CA ALA A 23 -6.38 9.88 8.05
C ALA A 23 -6.81 8.79 7.05
N ALA A 24 -6.78 9.09 5.74
CA ALA A 24 -7.17 8.14 4.70
C ALA A 24 -6.29 6.87 4.65
N THR A 25 -5.03 6.97 5.12
CA THR A 25 -4.08 5.87 5.08
C THR A 25 -3.94 5.13 6.42
N GLN A 26 -4.13 5.81 7.56
CA GLN A 26 -3.94 5.22 8.88
C GLN A 26 -5.25 4.73 9.53
N ASP A 27 -6.41 5.22 9.08
CA ASP A 27 -7.69 4.70 9.52
C ASP A 27 -8.07 3.46 8.69
N PRO A 28 -8.23 2.25 9.31
CA PRO A 28 -8.59 1.02 8.60
C PRO A 28 -9.88 1.13 7.81
N ALA A 29 -10.88 1.85 8.35
CA ALA A 29 -12.17 2.02 7.67
C ALA A 29 -12.03 2.82 6.38
N GLN A 30 -11.06 3.74 6.32
CA GLN A 30 -10.75 4.51 5.13
C GLN A 30 -9.76 3.77 4.22
N HIS A 31 -8.72 3.17 4.79
CA HIS A 31 -7.67 2.48 4.05
C HIS A 31 -8.24 1.35 3.16
N GLN A 32 -9.08 0.49 3.69
CA GLN A 32 -9.68 -0.62 2.94
C GLN A 32 -10.54 -0.18 1.74
N ARG A 33 -10.99 1.07 1.69
CA ARG A 33 -11.84 1.59 0.60
C ARG A 33 -11.03 1.83 -0.67
N TRP A 34 -9.82 2.32 -0.55
CA TRP A 34 -9.01 2.72 -1.71
C TRP A 34 -7.93 1.70 -2.07
N ASP A 35 -7.47 0.87 -1.13
CA ASP A 35 -6.38 -0.07 -1.37
C ASP A 35 -6.90 -1.41 -1.90
N LEU A 36 -6.63 -1.66 -3.17
CA LEU A 36 -7.07 -2.86 -3.89
C LEU A 36 -6.52 -4.17 -3.29
N ARG A 37 -5.43 -4.09 -2.54
CA ARG A 37 -4.77 -5.25 -1.94
C ARG A 37 -5.56 -5.84 -0.77
N PHE A 38 -6.47 -5.06 -0.18
CA PHE A 38 -7.22 -5.44 1.00
C PHE A 38 -8.73 -5.42 0.75
N THR A 39 -9.41 -6.39 1.31
CA THR A 39 -10.89 -6.43 1.36
C THR A 39 -11.43 -6.11 2.74
N ALA A 40 -10.61 -6.27 3.78
CA ALA A 40 -10.88 -5.85 5.14
C ALA A 40 -9.57 -5.60 5.89
N ILE A 41 -9.58 -4.62 6.77
CA ILE A 41 -8.52 -4.32 7.74
C ILE A 41 -9.22 -4.05 9.08
N GLU A 42 -8.80 -4.77 10.13
CA GLU A 42 -9.38 -4.67 11.46
C GLU A 42 -8.27 -4.53 12.50
N TYR A 43 -8.31 -3.49 13.33
CA TYR A 43 -7.38 -3.38 14.45
C TYR A 43 -7.76 -4.34 15.57
N LEU A 44 -6.80 -5.15 16.02
CA LEU A 44 -6.98 -6.09 17.13
C LEU A 44 -6.91 -5.40 18.49
N HIS A 45 -6.03 -4.42 18.63
CA HIS A 45 -5.89 -3.60 19.83
C HIS A 45 -5.49 -2.19 19.42
N ARG A 46 -6.19 -1.20 19.95
CA ARG A 46 -5.65 0.16 20.04
C ARG A 46 -4.86 0.21 21.34
N GLY A 47 -3.54 0.05 21.27
CA GLY A 47 -2.66 0.27 22.39
C GLY A 47 -2.81 1.70 22.92
N GLU A 48 -2.59 1.90 24.21
CA GLU A 48 -2.59 3.23 24.84
C GLU A 48 -1.48 4.16 24.33
N SER A 49 -0.54 3.63 23.55
CA SER A 49 0.50 4.41 22.89
C SER A 49 0.42 4.22 21.36
N ASP A 50 0.59 5.31 20.62
CA ASP A 50 0.61 5.38 19.15
C ASP A 50 1.67 4.47 18.47
N ALA A 51 2.46 3.74 19.22
CA ALA A 51 3.68 3.10 18.74
C ALA A 51 3.53 1.68 18.20
N ALA A 52 2.51 0.91 18.60
CA ALA A 52 2.34 -0.47 18.12
C ALA A 52 0.86 -0.82 17.98
N GLN A 53 0.35 -0.73 16.77
CA GLN A 53 -1.00 -1.18 16.44
C GLN A 53 -0.94 -2.49 15.67
N THR A 54 -1.51 -3.54 16.23
CA THR A 54 -1.68 -4.82 15.53
C THR A 54 -3.01 -4.83 14.80
N PHE A 55 -3.00 -5.30 13.56
CA PHE A 55 -4.18 -5.40 12.71
C PHE A 55 -4.25 -6.73 11.97
N LEU A 56 -5.47 -7.16 11.72
CA LEU A 56 -5.76 -8.25 10.78
C LEU A 56 -6.07 -7.64 9.41
N TYR A 57 -5.56 -8.28 8.37
CA TYR A 57 -5.96 -7.95 7.02
C TYR A 57 -6.50 -9.18 6.28
N THR A 58 -7.44 -8.93 5.40
CA THR A 58 -7.98 -9.95 4.48
C THR A 58 -7.82 -9.47 3.05
N THR A 59 -7.39 -10.36 2.18
CA THR A 59 -7.30 -10.17 0.73
C THR A 59 -8.14 -11.23 0.03
N ARG A 60 -8.81 -10.87 -1.06
CA ARG A 60 -9.43 -11.83 -1.98
C ARG A 60 -8.68 -11.85 -3.30
N MET A 61 -8.25 -13.02 -3.71
CA MET A 61 -7.55 -13.23 -4.98
C MET A 61 -8.08 -14.50 -5.66
N GLY A 62 -8.59 -14.37 -6.89
CA GLY A 62 -9.08 -15.50 -7.65
C GLY A 62 -10.18 -16.33 -6.93
N GLY A 63 -11.06 -15.67 -6.15
CA GLY A 63 -12.10 -16.33 -5.35
C GLY A 63 -11.59 -16.87 -4.00
N MET A 64 -10.31 -16.93 -3.74
CA MET A 64 -9.72 -17.35 -2.46
C MET A 64 -9.67 -16.17 -1.48
N ARG A 65 -10.01 -16.43 -0.23
CA ARG A 65 -9.79 -15.53 0.88
C ARG A 65 -8.47 -15.90 1.55
N ILE A 66 -7.58 -14.93 1.72
CA ILE A 66 -6.29 -15.06 2.38
C ILE A 66 -6.27 -14.03 3.51
N SER A 67 -5.86 -14.44 4.70
CA SER A 67 -5.72 -13.57 5.86
C SER A 67 -4.27 -13.47 6.31
N GLY A 68 -3.96 -12.38 6.97
CA GLY A 68 -2.68 -12.15 7.60
C GLY A 68 -2.79 -11.09 8.69
N GLU A 69 -1.71 -10.89 9.36
CA GLU A 69 -1.56 -9.96 10.45
C GLU A 69 -0.49 -8.91 10.11
N GLY A 70 -0.63 -7.74 10.69
CA GLY A 70 0.38 -6.71 10.60
C GLY A 70 0.49 -5.93 11.90
N GLU A 71 1.61 -5.26 12.05
CA GLU A 71 1.91 -4.43 13.21
C GLU A 71 2.58 -3.14 12.73
N THR A 72 2.04 -2.00 13.15
CA THR A 72 2.74 -0.72 13.00
C THR A 72 3.87 -0.66 14.01
N THR A 73 5.10 -0.57 13.53
CA THR A 73 6.30 -0.61 14.40
C THR A 73 6.78 0.75 14.81
N THR A 74 6.52 1.76 14.00
CA THR A 74 7.02 3.12 14.25
C THR A 74 6.16 4.13 13.52
N THR A 75 5.82 5.22 14.21
CA THR A 75 5.27 6.44 13.62
C THR A 75 6.19 7.60 14.01
N GLN A 76 6.67 8.35 13.03
CA GLN A 76 7.57 9.48 13.25
C GLN A 76 7.06 10.72 12.52
N ASN A 77 7.11 11.85 13.23
CA ASN A 77 6.85 13.17 12.67
C ASN A 77 8.18 13.96 12.71
N ALA A 78 8.64 14.40 11.56
CA ALA A 78 9.87 15.19 11.46
C ALA A 78 9.57 16.70 11.52
N THR A 79 10.58 17.49 11.83
CA THR A 79 10.48 18.96 11.94
C THR A 79 10.20 19.66 10.61
N ASP A 80 10.52 19.00 9.49
CA ASP A 80 10.21 19.46 8.12
C ASP A 80 8.77 19.19 7.69
N GLY A 81 7.92 18.67 8.61
CA GLY A 81 6.55 18.28 8.34
C GLY A 81 6.41 16.91 7.68
N SER A 82 7.51 16.20 7.42
CA SER A 82 7.45 14.83 6.91
C SER A 82 6.96 13.86 7.98
N ARG A 83 6.23 12.83 7.54
CA ARG A 83 5.78 11.72 8.41
C ARG A 83 6.23 10.38 7.84
N VAL A 84 6.44 9.42 8.73
CA VAL A 84 6.75 8.04 8.37
C VAL A 84 5.90 7.10 9.23
N SER A 85 5.31 6.10 8.60
CA SER A 85 4.66 4.98 9.28
C SER A 85 5.29 3.69 8.77
N ALA A 86 5.98 2.97 9.65
CA ALA A 86 6.62 1.70 9.33
C ALA A 86 5.82 0.53 9.91
N LEU A 87 5.79 -0.58 9.18
CA LEU A 87 5.01 -1.75 9.56
C LEU A 87 5.73 -3.05 9.22
N ARG A 88 5.37 -4.10 9.94
CA ARG A 88 5.65 -5.50 9.60
C ARG A 88 4.34 -6.21 9.33
N PHE A 89 4.38 -7.22 8.49
CA PHE A 89 3.21 -8.04 8.17
C PHE A 89 3.63 -9.49 7.94
N TRP A 90 2.72 -10.41 8.23
CA TRP A 90 2.93 -11.83 8.04
C TRP A 90 1.59 -12.54 7.80
N SER A 91 1.65 -13.74 7.29
CA SER A 91 0.46 -14.57 7.13
C SER A 91 0.76 -16.01 7.55
N ALA A 92 -0.05 -16.57 8.42
CA ALA A 92 -0.06 -18.00 8.75
C ALA A 92 -0.95 -18.81 7.80
N ASP A 93 -1.75 -18.15 6.95
CA ASP A 93 -2.63 -18.82 5.99
C ASP A 93 -1.80 -19.64 4.98
N PRO A 94 -2.00 -20.96 4.88
CA PRO A 94 -1.22 -21.82 3.98
C PRO A 94 -1.41 -21.48 2.49
N LYS A 95 -2.46 -20.75 2.12
CA LYS A 95 -2.72 -20.28 0.76
C LYS A 95 -1.93 -19.02 0.41
N SER A 96 -1.38 -18.33 1.42
CA SER A 96 -0.62 -17.10 1.20
C SER A 96 0.72 -17.40 0.56
N LEU A 97 1.01 -16.77 -0.57
CA LEU A 97 2.35 -16.76 -1.15
C LEU A 97 3.32 -15.94 -0.27
N ILE A 98 2.86 -14.85 0.32
CA ILE A 98 3.66 -14.03 1.24
C ILE A 98 3.73 -14.73 2.60
N GLU A 99 4.94 -14.92 3.12
CA GLU A 99 5.19 -15.42 4.47
C GLU A 99 5.27 -14.28 5.48
N LYS A 100 6.15 -13.34 5.24
CA LYS A 100 6.36 -12.14 6.06
C LYS A 100 6.99 -11.03 5.25
N GLY A 101 6.84 -9.82 5.71
CA GLY A 101 7.45 -8.66 5.08
C GLY A 101 7.49 -7.45 6.00
N SER A 102 8.10 -6.40 5.52
CA SER A 102 8.13 -5.10 6.18
C SER A 102 8.20 -3.98 5.15
N GLY A 103 7.82 -2.81 5.58
CA GLY A 103 7.87 -1.64 4.72
C GLY A 103 7.50 -0.38 5.48
N TYR A 104 7.43 0.70 4.75
CA TYR A 104 7.01 1.99 5.30
C TYR A 104 6.20 2.79 4.29
N TRP A 105 5.44 3.71 4.81
CA TRP A 105 4.89 4.85 4.09
C TRP A 105 5.60 6.11 4.54
N LYS A 106 6.02 6.92 3.58
CA LYS A 106 6.62 8.22 3.82
C LYS A 106 5.78 9.30 3.15
N TYR A 107 5.52 10.35 3.88
CA TYR A 107 4.75 11.53 3.49
C TYR A 107 5.68 12.73 3.58
N THR A 108 5.98 13.36 2.47
CA THR A 108 6.90 14.51 2.44
C THR A 108 6.18 15.69 1.80
N PRO A 109 6.02 16.82 2.51
CA PRO A 109 5.55 18.05 1.89
C PRO A 109 6.47 18.46 0.73
N VAL A 110 5.88 18.77 -0.41
CA VAL A 110 6.57 19.23 -1.61
C VAL A 110 5.78 20.36 -2.25
N GLU A 111 6.39 21.07 -3.19
CA GLU A 111 5.63 22.03 -3.99
C GLU A 111 4.45 21.32 -4.70
N GLY A 112 3.26 21.85 -4.49
CA GLY A 112 2.04 21.34 -5.09
C GLY A 112 1.37 20.16 -4.35
N GLY A 113 1.83 19.74 -3.16
CA GLY A 113 1.12 18.71 -2.37
C GLY A 113 2.02 17.88 -1.45
N ILE A 114 1.65 16.64 -1.28
CA ILE A 114 2.39 15.67 -0.46
C ILE A 114 2.92 14.57 -1.38
N ARG A 115 4.22 14.36 -1.37
CA ARG A 115 4.85 13.19 -1.97
C ARG A 115 4.61 11.99 -1.06
N PHE A 116 3.78 11.07 -1.51
CA PHE A 116 3.43 9.85 -0.82
C PHE A 116 4.17 8.68 -1.43
N VAL A 117 4.97 8.00 -0.60
CA VAL A 117 5.85 6.91 -1.02
C VAL A 117 5.57 5.66 -0.20
N THR A 118 5.56 4.51 -0.85
CA THR A 118 5.71 3.22 -0.18
C THR A 118 6.96 2.51 -0.69
N TRP A 119 7.63 1.88 0.24
CA TRP A 119 8.69 0.92 -0.02
C TRP A 119 8.46 -0.30 0.87
N TYR A 120 8.40 -1.48 0.30
CA TYR A 120 8.25 -2.70 1.07
C TYR A 120 8.86 -3.91 0.35
N ASP A 121 9.27 -4.88 1.15
CA ASP A 121 9.76 -6.16 0.68
C ASP A 121 9.19 -7.30 1.53
N TYR A 122 9.23 -8.51 0.98
CA TYR A 122 8.66 -9.68 1.63
C TYR A 122 9.37 -10.95 1.21
N THR A 123 9.28 -11.96 2.07
CA THR A 123 9.66 -13.33 1.78
C THR A 123 8.44 -14.13 1.30
N VAL A 124 8.69 -15.11 0.46
CA VAL A 124 7.65 -15.96 -0.12
C VAL A 124 7.78 -17.41 0.34
N ARG A 125 6.63 -18.08 0.45
CA ARG A 125 6.53 -19.52 0.71
C ARG A 125 6.82 -20.34 -0.54
N PHE A 126 6.76 -21.66 -0.37
CA PHE A 126 6.89 -22.65 -1.43
C PHE A 126 8.26 -22.68 -2.10
N GLY A 127 9.30 -22.25 -1.38
CA GLY A 127 10.70 -22.40 -1.78
C GLY A 127 10.98 -21.84 -3.18
N THR A 128 11.62 -22.62 -4.03
CA THR A 128 12.03 -22.19 -5.39
C THR A 128 10.82 -21.94 -6.30
N ALA A 129 9.76 -22.75 -6.19
CA ALA A 129 8.54 -22.56 -6.98
C ALA A 129 7.84 -21.25 -6.62
N GLY A 130 7.72 -20.94 -5.32
CA GLY A 130 7.16 -19.67 -4.86
C GLY A 130 7.97 -18.47 -5.34
N ARG A 131 9.29 -18.52 -5.26
CA ARG A 131 10.18 -17.46 -5.77
C ARG A 131 10.03 -17.26 -7.29
N PHE A 132 9.86 -18.34 -8.04
CA PHE A 132 9.65 -18.25 -9.48
C PHE A 132 8.34 -17.56 -9.83
N VAL A 133 7.23 -17.96 -9.18
CA VAL A 133 5.90 -17.34 -9.35
C VAL A 133 5.93 -15.87 -8.94
N ASP A 134 6.56 -15.55 -7.81
CA ASP A 134 6.70 -14.17 -7.34
C ASP A 134 7.43 -13.31 -8.37
N ARG A 135 8.57 -13.77 -8.86
CA ARG A 135 9.41 -13.01 -9.77
C ARG A 135 8.77 -12.75 -11.13
N LEU A 136 8.05 -13.73 -11.67
CA LEU A 136 7.42 -13.63 -12.99
C LEU A 136 6.12 -12.82 -12.97
N VAL A 137 5.26 -13.06 -11.98
CA VAL A 137 3.87 -12.58 -11.99
C VAL A 137 3.52 -11.80 -10.73
N PHE A 138 3.65 -12.42 -9.56
CA PHE A 138 3.02 -11.92 -8.34
C PHE A 138 3.57 -10.54 -7.93
N ARG A 139 4.88 -10.34 -7.91
CA ARG A 139 5.52 -9.07 -7.56
C ARG A 139 5.16 -7.94 -8.53
N ARG A 140 5.02 -8.26 -9.82
CA ARG A 140 4.60 -7.29 -10.83
C ARG A 140 3.15 -6.88 -10.64
N LEU A 141 2.28 -7.86 -10.37
CA LEU A 141 0.86 -7.63 -10.10
C LEU A 141 0.67 -6.84 -8.81
N LEU A 142 1.39 -7.21 -7.75
CA LEU A 142 1.32 -6.51 -6.46
C LEU A 142 1.81 -5.05 -6.58
N GLY A 143 2.91 -4.80 -7.30
CA GLY A 143 3.39 -3.45 -7.57
C GLY A 143 2.43 -2.64 -8.45
N TRP A 144 1.76 -3.29 -9.41
CA TRP A 144 0.71 -2.64 -10.20
C TRP A 144 -0.50 -2.31 -9.34
N ALA A 145 -0.98 -3.25 -8.52
CA ALA A 145 -2.12 -3.03 -7.64
C ALA A 145 -1.86 -1.90 -6.64
N THR A 146 -0.65 -1.82 -6.08
CA THR A 146 -0.23 -0.71 -5.21
C THR A 146 -0.27 0.63 -5.94
N ALA A 147 0.30 0.71 -7.14
CA ALA A 147 0.30 1.95 -7.92
C ALA A 147 -1.11 2.37 -8.34
N TRP A 148 -1.94 1.42 -8.74
CA TRP A 148 -3.34 1.70 -9.09
C TRP A 148 -4.14 2.20 -7.88
N SER A 149 -3.91 1.61 -6.68
CA SER A 149 -4.52 2.03 -5.43
C SER A 149 -4.09 3.44 -5.03
N PHE A 150 -2.83 3.80 -5.23
CA PHE A 150 -2.30 5.13 -4.94
C PHE A 150 -2.96 6.22 -5.81
N ASP A 151 -3.15 5.95 -7.10
CA ASP A 151 -3.86 6.90 -7.97
C ASP A 151 -5.36 6.97 -7.64
N ARG A 152 -5.95 5.87 -7.17
CA ARG A 152 -7.32 5.84 -6.66
C ARG A 152 -7.48 6.71 -5.40
N LEU A 153 -6.53 6.63 -4.47
CA LEU A 153 -6.46 7.49 -3.30
C LEU A 153 -6.31 8.96 -3.68
N ARG A 154 -5.43 9.26 -4.66
CA ARG A 154 -5.24 10.61 -5.19
C ARG A 154 -6.55 11.18 -5.73
N LEU A 155 -7.24 10.46 -6.61
CA LEU A 155 -8.52 10.89 -7.17
C LEU A 155 -9.59 11.13 -6.09
N TRP A 156 -9.58 10.30 -5.06
CA TRP A 156 -10.49 10.51 -3.94
C TRP A 156 -10.19 11.79 -3.17
N LEU A 157 -8.94 12.06 -2.84
CA LEU A 157 -8.55 13.21 -2.04
C LEU A 157 -8.50 14.53 -2.83
N GLU A 158 -8.19 14.49 -4.12
CA GLU A 158 -8.10 15.69 -4.97
C GLU A 158 -9.46 16.06 -5.59
N ASP A 159 -10.19 15.09 -6.11
CA ASP A 159 -11.35 15.31 -6.95
C ASP A 159 -12.67 14.85 -6.28
N GLY A 160 -12.58 14.28 -5.05
CA GLY A 160 -13.75 13.72 -4.35
C GLY A 160 -14.32 12.46 -5.01
N THR A 161 -13.63 11.85 -5.96
CA THR A 161 -14.08 10.62 -6.63
C THR A 161 -14.06 9.47 -5.63
N LEU A 162 -15.24 8.99 -5.25
CA LEU A 162 -15.34 7.89 -4.28
C LEU A 162 -14.61 6.64 -4.79
N PRO A 163 -13.79 5.99 -3.93
CA PRO A 163 -13.06 4.79 -4.33
C PRO A 163 -13.98 3.69 -4.88
N GLU A 164 -15.17 3.53 -4.36
CA GLU A 164 -16.15 2.52 -4.81
C GLU A 164 -16.64 2.76 -6.25
N ALA A 165 -16.65 4.01 -6.69
CA ALA A 165 -17.06 4.37 -8.06
C ALA A 165 -15.94 4.15 -9.09
N SER A 166 -14.69 4.05 -8.66
CA SER A 166 -13.50 3.99 -9.54
C SER A 166 -13.45 2.75 -10.43
N TRP A 167 -14.06 1.62 -10.01
CA TRP A 167 -14.19 0.42 -10.83
C TRP A 167 -15.05 0.64 -12.06
N ARG A 168 -16.18 1.36 -11.90
CA ARG A 168 -17.06 1.70 -13.03
C ARG A 168 -16.34 2.60 -14.02
N ALA A 169 -15.62 3.61 -13.52
CA ALA A 169 -14.82 4.50 -14.35
C ALA A 169 -13.72 3.75 -15.11
N ALA A 170 -13.06 2.77 -14.49
CA ALA A 170 -12.04 1.95 -15.12
C ALA A 170 -12.61 1.07 -16.25
N ILE A 171 -13.79 0.48 -16.05
CA ILE A 171 -14.46 -0.36 -17.07
C ILE A 171 -14.93 0.50 -18.25
N THR A 172 -15.45 1.69 -17.99
CA THR A 172 -15.97 2.60 -19.03
C THR A 172 -14.88 3.44 -19.71
N ARG A 173 -13.60 3.27 -19.30
CA ARG A 173 -12.46 4.06 -19.78
C ARG A 173 -12.67 5.58 -19.69
N HIS A 174 -13.36 6.02 -18.65
CA HIS A 174 -13.61 7.44 -18.41
C HIS A 174 -12.29 8.16 -18.10
N SER A 175 -12.18 9.44 -18.47
CA SER A 175 -10.98 10.27 -18.28
C SER A 175 -10.53 10.41 -16.80
N GLY A 176 -11.40 10.13 -15.85
CA GLY A 176 -11.13 10.11 -14.39
C GLY A 176 -10.81 8.73 -13.81
N ALA A 177 -10.58 7.69 -14.64
CA ALA A 177 -10.26 6.36 -14.12
C ALA A 177 -8.87 6.30 -13.48
N PRO A 178 -8.69 5.53 -12.37
CA PRO A 178 -7.37 5.29 -11.80
C PRO A 178 -6.42 4.61 -12.78
N SER A 179 -5.14 5.00 -12.73
CA SER A 179 -4.10 4.43 -13.58
C SER A 179 -2.77 4.27 -12.83
N ALA A 180 -2.24 3.06 -12.82
CA ALA A 180 -0.93 2.78 -12.24
C ALA A 180 0.23 3.52 -12.95
N SER A 181 0.02 4.02 -14.18
CA SER A 181 1.02 4.77 -14.93
C SER A 181 1.27 6.19 -14.40
N ARG A 182 0.39 6.70 -13.54
CA ARG A 182 0.56 8.01 -12.88
C ARG A 182 1.48 7.95 -11.67
N CYS A 183 1.87 6.75 -11.25
CA CYS A 183 2.82 6.55 -10.15
C CYS A 183 4.22 6.22 -10.69
N LEU A 184 5.25 6.75 -10.02
CA LEU A 184 6.61 6.28 -10.19
C LEU A 184 6.78 4.94 -9.48
N ARG A 185 7.39 3.97 -10.16
CA ARG A 185 7.62 2.61 -9.66
C ARG A 185 9.10 2.29 -9.45
N LYS A 186 9.91 3.33 -9.47
CA LYS A 186 11.34 3.32 -9.10
C LYS A 186 11.65 4.67 -8.46
N PRO A 187 12.55 4.72 -7.46
CA PRO A 187 13.00 5.98 -6.93
C PRO A 187 13.46 6.88 -8.08
N GLY A 188 12.90 8.10 -8.15
CA GLY A 188 13.45 9.12 -9.02
C GLY A 188 14.88 9.42 -8.57
N LEU A 189 15.80 9.64 -9.51
CA LEU A 189 17.05 10.30 -9.18
C LEU A 189 16.65 11.68 -8.59
N ALA A 190 17.04 11.93 -7.34
CA ALA A 190 16.92 13.28 -6.79
C ALA A 190 17.70 14.20 -7.72
N LEU A 191 16.99 15.12 -8.38
CA LEU A 191 17.60 16.25 -9.09
C LEU A 191 18.16 17.21 -8.07
#